data_3d5c0d0bff7de3d3ba39a13eb7c0c83e
#
_entry.id   3d5c0d0bff7de3d3ba39a13eb7c0c83e
#
_cell.length_a   1.000
_cell.length_b   1.000
_cell.length_c   1.000
_cell.angle_alpha   90.00
_cell.angle_beta   90.00
_cell.angle_gamma   90.00
#
_symmetry.space_group_name_H-M   'P 1'
#
loop_
_entity.id
_entity.type
_entity.pdbx_description
1 polymer ?
#
loop_
_entity_poly.entity_id
_entity_poly.type
_entity_poly.pdbx_seq_one_letter_code
_entity_poly.pdbx_strand_id
1 'polypeptide(L)'
;RFLLIAGYNTDITMTCSNKFQMPTDTAKDKLLLSVHYYTPWDYCGTKGRSDWGTKTDYEEQNRLFRNMTKYSEQGYGIIIGEYAVLTNGGDVKKGTDKFIDNLLDNCDAYGFAPFLWDCSDFFSRSELKMRDETVAKIFDERRRDNQSSMTAEEERALL
;
A
#
# COMPACT_ATOMS: atom_id res chain seq x y z
N ARG A 1 18.22 -1.97 -15.21
CA ARG A 1 17.21 -2.63 -14.36
C ARG A 1 16.96 -1.78 -13.12
N PHE A 2 15.74 -1.80 -12.61
CA PHE A 2 15.44 -1.28 -11.29
C PHE A 2 15.70 -2.36 -10.25
N LEU A 3 16.11 -1.95 -9.05
CA LEU A 3 16.29 -2.81 -7.89
C LEU A 3 15.31 -2.36 -6.80
N LEU A 4 14.51 -3.30 -6.29
CA LEU A 4 13.69 -3.09 -5.12
C LEU A 4 14.50 -3.43 -3.88
N ILE A 5 14.71 -2.45 -3.04
CA ILE A 5 15.42 -2.57 -1.77
C ILE A 5 14.38 -2.62 -0.66
N ALA A 6 14.57 -3.49 0.31
CA ALA A 6 13.69 -3.59 1.46
C ALA A 6 14.48 -3.56 2.76
N GLY A 7 13.90 -2.99 3.79
CA GLY A 7 14.38 -3.13 5.16
C GLY A 7 14.10 -4.54 5.70
N TYR A 8 14.50 -4.77 6.94
CA TYR A 8 14.32 -6.07 7.58
C TYR A 8 12.83 -6.49 7.56
N ASN A 9 12.58 -7.70 7.08
CA ASN A 9 11.25 -8.30 6.97
C ASN A 9 10.24 -7.45 6.16
N THR A 10 10.72 -6.56 5.29
CA THR A 10 9.91 -5.58 4.54
C THR A 10 9.01 -4.69 5.41
N ASP A 11 9.13 -4.79 6.73
CA ASP A 11 8.28 -4.09 7.69
C ASP A 11 8.51 -2.58 7.66
N ILE A 12 7.41 -1.81 7.57
CA ILE A 12 7.47 -0.34 7.48
C ILE A 12 8.09 0.29 8.73
N THR A 13 7.81 -0.24 9.92
CA THR A 13 8.32 0.29 11.20
C THR A 13 9.83 0.06 11.29
N MET A 14 10.29 -1.13 10.92
CA MET A 14 11.71 -1.48 10.91
C MET A 14 12.47 -0.68 9.85
N THR A 15 11.87 -0.47 8.69
CA THR A 15 12.43 0.36 7.61
C THR A 15 12.55 1.83 8.02
N CYS A 16 11.56 2.36 8.75
CA CYS A 16 11.62 3.72 9.29
C CYS A 16 12.63 3.91 10.44
N SER A 17 13.15 2.83 11.00
CA SER A 17 14.13 2.89 12.08
C SER A 17 15.48 3.47 11.60
N ASN A 18 16.30 3.96 12.55
CA ASN A 18 17.66 4.46 12.24
C ASN A 18 18.66 3.34 11.86
N LYS A 19 18.21 2.09 11.90
CA LYS A 19 19.06 0.92 11.57
C LYS A 19 19.05 0.56 10.09
N PHE A 20 18.07 1.10 9.34
CA PHE A 20 17.97 0.87 7.90
C PHE A 20 18.47 2.11 7.14
N GLN A 21 19.30 1.86 6.13
CA GLN A 21 19.76 2.86 5.18
C GLN A 21 19.70 2.27 3.77
N MET A 22 19.33 3.09 2.81
CA MET A 22 19.40 2.71 1.39
C MET A 22 20.85 2.48 0.98
N PRO A 23 21.13 1.43 0.21
CA PRO A 23 22.47 1.22 -0.35
C PRO A 23 22.83 2.31 -1.38
N THR A 24 24.10 2.46 -1.64
CA THR A 24 24.57 3.28 -2.75
C THR A 24 24.61 2.46 -4.04
N ASP A 25 24.29 3.10 -5.17
CA ASP A 25 24.44 2.52 -6.50
C ASP A 25 25.14 3.51 -7.42
N THR A 26 25.90 2.98 -8.39
CA THR A 26 26.52 3.77 -9.45
C THR A 26 25.52 4.16 -10.55
N ALA A 27 24.45 3.39 -10.71
CA ALA A 27 23.36 3.69 -11.64
C ALA A 27 22.38 4.66 -10.97
N LYS A 28 22.24 5.85 -11.55
CA LYS A 28 21.30 6.86 -11.05
C LYS A 28 19.85 6.39 -11.21
N ASP A 29 19.04 6.72 -10.23
CA ASP A 29 17.57 6.57 -10.24
C ASP A 29 17.10 5.13 -10.55
N LYS A 30 17.84 4.13 -10.08
CA LYS A 30 17.53 2.72 -10.28
C LYS A 30 17.16 1.96 -9.01
N LEU A 31 17.20 2.63 -7.86
CA LEU A 31 16.79 2.05 -6.58
C LEU A 31 15.38 2.49 -6.23
N LEU A 32 14.53 1.52 -5.88
CA LEU A 32 13.20 1.73 -5.34
C LEU A 32 13.17 1.12 -3.94
N LEU A 33 12.45 1.73 -3.03
CA LEU A 33 12.22 1.18 -1.69
C LEU A 33 10.88 0.46 -1.63
N SER A 34 10.89 -0.80 -1.22
CA SER A 34 9.69 -1.60 -1.02
C SER A 34 9.46 -1.87 0.46
N VAL A 35 8.24 -1.65 0.93
CA VAL A 35 7.79 -2.03 2.27
C VAL A 35 6.45 -2.74 2.19
N HIS A 36 6.16 -3.57 3.20
CA HIS A 36 4.85 -4.17 3.39
C HIS A 36 4.15 -3.47 4.56
N TYR A 37 2.83 -3.32 4.44
CA TYR A 37 2.03 -2.65 5.45
C TYR A 37 0.95 -3.57 6.02
N TYR A 38 1.24 -4.13 7.18
CA TYR A 38 0.32 -4.96 7.97
C TYR A 38 0.24 -4.47 9.43
N THR A 39 0.21 -3.14 9.62
CA THR A 39 0.22 -2.54 10.95
C THR A 39 -1.12 -1.90 11.28
N PRO A 40 -1.71 -2.23 12.45
CA PRO A 40 -1.19 -3.16 13.45
C PRO A 40 -1.48 -4.64 13.07
N TRP A 41 -0.54 -5.53 13.34
CA TRP A 41 -0.68 -6.95 12.99
C TRP A 41 -1.84 -7.65 13.69
N ASP A 42 -2.20 -7.23 14.89
CA ASP A 42 -3.35 -7.76 15.62
C ASP A 42 -4.69 -7.47 14.91
N TYR A 43 -4.74 -6.46 14.05
CA TYR A 43 -5.87 -6.21 13.15
C TYR A 43 -5.68 -6.83 11.77
N CYS A 44 -4.52 -6.62 11.15
CA CYS A 44 -4.27 -7.08 9.78
C CYS A 44 -4.16 -8.62 9.68
N GLY A 45 -3.66 -9.29 10.73
CA GLY A 45 -3.55 -10.74 10.77
C GLY A 45 -4.88 -11.45 11.02
N THR A 46 -4.86 -12.78 11.01
CA THR A 46 -6.07 -13.62 11.17
C THR A 46 -6.57 -13.73 12.61
N LYS A 47 -5.76 -13.29 13.58
CA LYS A 47 -6.09 -13.34 15.03
C LYS A 47 -5.87 -11.97 15.63
N GLY A 48 -6.65 -11.64 16.65
CA GLY A 48 -6.56 -10.39 17.37
C GLY A 48 -7.82 -9.54 17.26
N ARG A 49 -7.68 -8.24 17.17
CA ARG A 49 -8.83 -7.32 17.14
C ARG A 49 -9.62 -7.44 15.83
N SER A 50 -10.90 -7.19 15.95
CA SER A 50 -11.90 -7.38 14.87
C SER A 50 -12.31 -6.06 14.20
N ASP A 51 -11.84 -4.91 14.67
CA ASP A 51 -12.23 -3.59 14.17
C ASP A 51 -11.06 -2.62 14.06
N TRP A 52 -11.21 -1.64 13.19
CA TRP A 52 -10.28 -0.54 12.94
C TRP A 52 -11.06 0.75 12.64
N GLY A 53 -10.45 1.90 12.88
CA GLY A 53 -11.03 3.19 12.55
C GLY A 53 -11.22 4.12 13.73
N THR A 54 -10.53 3.89 14.84
CA THR A 54 -10.40 4.88 15.92
C THR A 54 -9.45 6.00 15.49
N LYS A 55 -9.54 7.15 16.17
CA LYS A 55 -8.62 8.27 15.93
C LYS A 55 -7.15 7.83 16.02
N THR A 56 -6.82 7.01 17.00
CA THR A 56 -5.45 6.48 17.19
C THR A 56 -5.00 5.60 16.02
N ASP A 57 -5.91 4.82 15.43
CA ASP A 57 -5.61 3.99 14.27
C ASP A 57 -5.20 4.85 13.07
N TYR A 58 -5.96 5.90 12.77
CA TYR A 58 -5.64 6.85 11.71
C TYR A 58 -4.33 7.58 11.97
N GLU A 59 -4.13 8.08 13.19
CA GLU A 59 -2.91 8.79 13.58
C GLU A 59 -1.66 7.91 13.41
N GLU A 60 -1.72 6.65 13.80
CA GLU A 60 -0.61 5.71 13.68
C GLU A 60 -0.32 5.36 12.21
N GLN A 61 -1.34 5.07 11.41
CA GLN A 61 -1.16 4.80 10.00
C GLN A 61 -0.54 6.02 9.30
N ASN A 62 -1.12 7.20 9.47
CA ASN A 62 -0.63 8.44 8.87
C ASN A 62 0.80 8.77 9.31
N ARG A 63 1.15 8.50 10.58
CA ARG A 63 2.51 8.69 11.10
C ARG A 63 3.52 7.79 10.40
N LEU A 64 3.19 6.52 10.19
CA LEU A 64 4.09 5.55 9.55
C LEU A 64 4.34 5.93 8.09
N PHE A 65 3.30 6.28 7.34
CA PHE A 65 3.44 6.74 5.96
C PHE A 65 4.27 8.02 5.86
N ARG A 66 3.98 9.00 6.70
CA ARG A 66 4.77 10.24 6.77
C ARG A 66 6.24 9.97 7.08
N ASN A 67 6.56 9.00 7.93
CA ASN A 67 7.95 8.65 8.24
C ASN A 67 8.71 8.08 7.03
N MET A 68 8.01 7.60 6.00
CA MET A 68 8.62 7.12 4.77
C MET A 68 9.06 8.26 3.86
N THR A 69 8.51 9.48 4.02
CA THR A 69 8.87 10.62 3.14
C THR A 69 10.35 10.97 3.18
N LYS A 70 11.05 10.63 4.27
CA LYS A 70 12.51 10.80 4.34
C LYS A 70 13.28 10.08 3.21
N TYR A 71 12.69 9.06 2.59
CA TYR A 71 13.29 8.35 1.47
C TYR A 71 12.85 8.95 0.13
N SER A 72 11.58 9.32 -0.02
CA SER A 72 11.11 10.00 -1.23
C SER A 72 11.76 11.39 -1.39
N GLU A 73 12.04 12.09 -0.31
CA GLU A 73 12.80 13.34 -0.28
C GLU A 73 14.26 13.17 -0.74
N GLN A 74 14.81 11.96 -0.65
CA GLN A 74 16.10 11.58 -1.19
C GLN A 74 16.04 11.14 -2.67
N GLY A 75 14.84 11.14 -3.27
CA GLY A 75 14.63 10.78 -4.68
C GLY A 75 14.30 9.29 -4.91
N TYR A 76 14.11 8.49 -3.87
CA TYR A 76 13.71 7.08 -4.05
C TYR A 76 12.21 6.96 -4.28
N GLY A 77 11.81 6.23 -5.33
CA GLY A 77 10.41 5.80 -5.48
C GLY A 77 10.06 4.77 -4.41
N ILE A 78 8.86 4.90 -3.82
CA ILE A 78 8.40 4.03 -2.73
C ILE A 78 7.25 3.17 -3.21
N ILE A 79 7.36 1.87 -2.94
CA ILE A 79 6.34 0.86 -3.23
C ILE A 79 5.86 0.28 -1.91
N ILE A 80 4.55 0.36 -1.68
CA ILE A 80 3.88 -0.45 -0.65
C ILE A 80 3.58 -1.79 -1.31
N GLY A 81 4.57 -2.69 -1.29
CA GLY A 81 4.59 -3.93 -2.06
C GLY A 81 3.53 -4.95 -1.65
N GLU A 82 3.06 -4.83 -0.41
CA GLU A 82 1.92 -5.58 0.10
C GLU A 82 1.18 -4.77 1.15
N TYR A 83 -0.13 -4.84 1.13
CA TYR A 83 -1.01 -4.47 2.24
C TYR A 83 -2.30 -5.27 2.17
N ALA A 84 -2.84 -5.66 3.30
CA ALA A 84 -4.13 -6.33 3.41
C ALA A 84 -4.65 -6.37 4.85
N VAL A 85 -5.91 -6.70 4.99
CA VAL A 85 -6.52 -7.21 6.23
C VAL A 85 -6.97 -8.63 5.95
N LEU A 86 -6.24 -9.61 6.50
CA LEU A 86 -6.44 -11.02 6.17
C LEU A 86 -7.76 -11.54 6.76
N THR A 87 -8.58 -12.16 5.93
CA THR A 87 -9.88 -12.72 6.31
C THR A 87 -9.82 -14.22 6.60
N ASN A 88 -8.78 -14.89 6.10
CA ASN A 88 -8.65 -16.36 6.14
C ASN A 88 -9.85 -17.06 5.49
N GLY A 89 -10.37 -16.51 4.40
CA GLY A 89 -11.53 -17.03 3.67
C GLY A 89 -12.89 -16.71 4.30
N GLY A 90 -12.91 -15.88 5.35
CA GLY A 90 -14.13 -15.35 5.98
C GLY A 90 -14.52 -13.96 5.43
N ASP A 91 -15.47 -13.35 6.12
CA ASP A 91 -15.90 -11.99 5.83
C ASP A 91 -14.82 -10.96 6.20
N VAL A 92 -14.81 -9.83 5.52
CA VAL A 92 -13.90 -8.73 5.86
C VAL A 92 -14.19 -8.20 7.27
N LYS A 93 -13.14 -7.84 8.00
CA LYS A 93 -13.26 -7.28 9.35
C LYS A 93 -13.88 -5.89 9.29
N LYS A 94 -14.56 -5.50 10.36
CA LYS A 94 -15.12 -4.16 10.49
C LYS A 94 -14.03 -3.09 10.37
N GLY A 95 -14.23 -2.12 9.49
CA GLY A 95 -13.28 -1.03 9.23
C GLY A 95 -12.18 -1.36 8.22
N THR A 96 -12.25 -2.51 7.54
CA THR A 96 -11.33 -2.83 6.43
C THR A 96 -11.40 -1.78 5.31
N ASP A 97 -12.59 -1.31 4.99
CA ASP A 97 -12.84 -0.20 4.08
C ASP A 97 -12.08 1.06 4.49
N LYS A 98 -12.23 1.47 5.75
CA LYS A 98 -11.54 2.65 6.29
C LYS A 98 -10.02 2.49 6.33
N PHE A 99 -9.54 1.29 6.68
CA PHE A 99 -8.11 0.97 6.68
C PHE A 99 -7.50 1.10 5.29
N ILE A 100 -8.15 0.51 4.29
CA ILE A 100 -7.70 0.56 2.89
C ILE A 100 -7.80 1.98 2.35
N ASP A 101 -8.91 2.66 2.57
CA ASP A 101 -9.13 4.01 2.07
C ASP A 101 -8.08 5.00 2.59
N ASN A 102 -7.87 5.03 3.91
CA ASN A 102 -6.85 5.90 4.51
C ASN A 102 -5.41 5.53 4.10
N LEU A 103 -5.13 4.24 3.86
CA LEU A 103 -3.84 3.81 3.32
C LEU A 103 -3.62 4.36 1.92
N LEU A 104 -4.62 4.27 1.06
CA LEU A 104 -4.57 4.78 -0.30
C LEU A 104 -4.49 6.30 -0.34
N ASP A 105 -5.20 7.01 0.55
CA ASP A 105 -5.07 8.47 0.73
C ASP A 105 -3.63 8.87 1.05
N ASN A 106 -2.96 8.14 1.94
CA ASN A 106 -1.56 8.39 2.24
C ASN A 106 -0.65 8.09 1.03
N CYS A 107 -0.93 7.02 0.27
CA CYS A 107 -0.19 6.72 -0.95
C CYS A 107 -0.32 7.84 -1.98
N ASP A 108 -1.54 8.32 -2.21
CA ASP A 108 -1.81 9.42 -3.14
C ASP A 108 -1.12 10.72 -2.68
N ALA A 109 -1.22 11.04 -1.38
CA ALA A 109 -0.63 12.25 -0.80
C ALA A 109 0.90 12.28 -0.90
N TYR A 110 1.56 11.14 -0.80
CA TYR A 110 3.03 11.05 -0.79
C TYR A 110 3.63 10.48 -2.09
N GLY A 111 2.82 10.11 -3.07
CA GLY A 111 3.27 9.54 -4.34
C GLY A 111 3.85 8.14 -4.19
N PHE A 112 3.28 7.30 -3.32
CA PHE A 112 3.68 5.91 -3.14
C PHE A 112 2.84 4.98 -4.01
N ALA A 113 3.41 3.88 -4.49
CA ALA A 113 2.71 2.91 -5.32
C ALA A 113 2.20 1.71 -4.48
N PRO A 114 0.88 1.59 -4.22
CA PRO A 114 0.31 0.53 -3.41
C PRO A 114 -0.03 -0.72 -4.20
N PHE A 115 0.24 -1.91 -3.62
CA PHE A 115 -0.14 -3.21 -4.17
C PHE A 115 -0.93 -4.01 -3.13
N LEU A 116 -2.21 -4.23 -3.39
CA LEU A 116 -3.06 -5.05 -2.53
C LEU A 116 -2.57 -6.50 -2.57
N TRP A 117 -2.27 -7.06 -1.40
CA TRP A 117 -2.04 -8.50 -1.28
C TRP A 117 -3.36 -9.25 -1.35
N ASP A 118 -3.49 -10.14 -2.33
CA ASP A 118 -4.68 -10.97 -2.49
C ASP A 118 -4.32 -12.45 -2.70
N CYS A 119 -4.72 -13.26 -1.75
CA CYS A 119 -4.72 -14.73 -1.86
C CYS A 119 -6.16 -15.29 -1.93
N SER A 120 -7.02 -14.62 -2.66
CA SER A 120 -8.47 -14.85 -2.77
C SER A 120 -9.30 -14.34 -1.58
N ASP A 121 -8.74 -13.48 -0.75
CA ASP A 121 -9.49 -12.82 0.33
C ASP A 121 -10.35 -11.67 -0.23
N PHE A 122 -9.83 -10.88 -1.16
CA PHE A 122 -10.50 -9.71 -1.71
C PHE A 122 -11.08 -9.92 -3.10
N PHE A 123 -10.43 -10.71 -3.95
CA PHE A 123 -10.84 -10.90 -5.33
C PHE A 123 -11.22 -12.36 -5.63
N SER A 124 -12.43 -12.57 -6.15
CA SER A 124 -12.90 -13.87 -6.64
C SER A 124 -12.47 -14.07 -8.09
N ARG A 125 -11.46 -14.95 -8.31
CA ARG A 125 -10.99 -15.26 -9.67
C ARG A 125 -12.02 -16.03 -10.50
N SER A 126 -12.91 -16.80 -9.86
CA SER A 126 -13.97 -17.52 -10.53
C SER A 126 -15.12 -16.63 -10.98
N GLU A 127 -15.41 -15.58 -10.21
CA GLU A 127 -16.49 -14.64 -10.50
C GLU A 127 -15.99 -13.34 -11.14
N LEU A 128 -14.66 -13.14 -11.21
CA LEU A 128 -13.98 -11.96 -11.76
C LEU A 128 -14.45 -10.65 -11.12
N LYS A 129 -14.65 -10.68 -9.80
CA LYS A 129 -15.11 -9.51 -9.04
C LYS A 129 -14.49 -9.46 -7.64
N MET A 130 -14.51 -8.27 -7.05
CA MET A 130 -14.22 -8.10 -5.63
C MET A 130 -15.30 -8.78 -4.79
N ARG A 131 -14.91 -9.39 -3.66
CA ARG A 131 -15.82 -10.07 -2.74
C ARG A 131 -16.62 -9.11 -1.87
N ASP A 132 -16.02 -8.00 -1.50
CA ASP A 132 -16.65 -6.96 -0.68
C ASP A 132 -16.95 -5.72 -1.54
N GLU A 133 -18.23 -5.32 -1.56
CA GLU A 133 -18.70 -4.20 -2.40
C GLU A 133 -18.17 -2.84 -1.91
N THR A 134 -17.95 -2.68 -0.61
CA THR A 134 -17.44 -1.42 -0.04
C THR A 134 -15.98 -1.22 -0.45
N VAL A 135 -15.18 -2.27 -0.36
CA VAL A 135 -13.79 -2.26 -0.84
C VAL A 135 -13.73 -2.08 -2.36
N ALA A 136 -14.60 -2.76 -3.11
CA ALA A 136 -14.70 -2.58 -4.56
C ALA A 136 -14.96 -1.12 -4.95
N LYS A 137 -15.87 -0.47 -4.24
CA LYS A 137 -16.23 0.94 -4.48
C LYS A 137 -15.04 1.88 -4.29
N ILE A 138 -14.21 1.67 -3.26
CA ILE A 138 -12.99 2.48 -3.04
C ILE A 138 -12.07 2.44 -4.26
N PHE A 139 -11.81 1.25 -4.80
CA PHE A 139 -10.96 1.12 -5.99
C PHE A 139 -11.61 1.71 -7.24
N ASP A 140 -12.92 1.55 -7.42
CA ASP A 140 -13.64 2.10 -8.56
C ASP A 140 -13.68 3.63 -8.56
N GLU A 141 -13.86 4.27 -7.40
CA GLU A 141 -13.82 5.71 -7.24
C GLU A 141 -12.43 6.26 -7.56
N ARG A 142 -11.38 5.68 -6.97
CA ARG A 142 -9.99 6.09 -7.23
C ARG A 142 -9.57 5.87 -8.68
N ARG A 143 -10.02 4.79 -9.32
CA ARG A 143 -9.76 4.55 -10.75
C ARG A 143 -10.38 5.64 -11.62
N ARG A 144 -11.54 6.17 -11.27
CA ARG A 144 -12.20 7.26 -12.00
C ARG A 144 -11.45 8.57 -11.82
N ASP A 145 -11.04 8.87 -10.59
CA ASP A 145 -10.33 10.11 -10.25
C ASP A 145 -8.92 10.16 -10.87
N ASN A 146 -8.27 9.00 -10.93
CA ASN A 146 -6.95 8.82 -11.53
C ASN A 146 -7.00 8.44 -13.02
N GLN A 147 -8.15 8.47 -13.66
CA GLN A 147 -8.23 8.30 -15.10
C GLN A 147 -7.47 9.44 -15.77
N SER A 148 -6.30 9.10 -16.32
CA SER A 148 -5.49 10.01 -17.12
C SER A 148 -6.35 10.62 -18.21
N SER A 149 -6.27 11.93 -18.40
CA SER A 149 -6.81 12.61 -19.57
C SER A 149 -6.02 12.32 -20.84
N MET A 150 -4.98 11.47 -20.76
CA MET A 150 -4.19 11.03 -21.87
C MET A 150 -5.04 10.28 -22.91
N THR A 151 -4.85 10.62 -24.15
CA THR A 151 -5.37 9.85 -25.27
C THR A 151 -4.60 8.54 -25.41
N ALA A 152 -5.21 7.53 -26.04
CA ALA A 152 -4.54 6.27 -26.35
C ALA A 152 -3.27 6.43 -27.22
N GLU A 153 -3.11 7.56 -27.88
CA GLU A 153 -1.93 7.90 -28.70
C GLU A 153 -0.80 8.42 -27.80
N GLU A 154 -1.11 9.26 -26.83
CA GLU A 154 -0.17 9.74 -25.82
C GLU A 154 0.35 8.60 -24.93
N GLU A 155 -0.54 7.67 -24.52
CA GLU A 155 -0.13 6.46 -23.78
C GLU A 155 0.84 5.59 -24.56
N ARG A 156 0.61 5.40 -25.87
CA ARG A 156 1.52 4.64 -26.76
C ARG A 156 2.88 5.30 -26.94
N ALA A 157 2.94 6.61 -26.86
CA ALA A 157 4.20 7.36 -27.01
C ALA A 157 5.12 7.24 -25.77
N LEU A 158 4.58 6.75 -24.64
CA LEU A 158 5.33 6.53 -23.39
C LEU A 158 5.91 5.11 -23.28
N LEU A 159 5.52 4.17 -24.15
CA LEU A 159 5.99 2.78 -24.20
C LEU A 159 7.16 2.62 -25.17
#